data_796e123b26a844525a2c4d822a79ed32
#
_entry.id   796e123b26a844525a2c4d822a79ed32
#
_cell.length_a   1.000
_cell.length_b   1.000
_cell.length_c   1.000
_cell.angle_alpha   90.00
_cell.angle_beta   90.00
_cell.angle_gamma   90.00
#
_symmetry.space_group_name_H-M   'P 1'
#
loop_
_entity.id
_entity.type
_entity.pdbx_description
1 polymer ?
#
loop_
_entity_poly.entity_id
_entity_poly.type
_entity_poly.pdbx_seq_one_letter_code
_entity_poly.pdbx_strand_id
1 'polypeptide(L)'
;TLTALAIMTSGVLTGQPDLTGAQLSLSAFETVLGGTGTMILSVGLGLFAFSTILGWYWYSETCGTYIFGTWIIPVLKVVWVAVIVLGAAGGVFLGDKANFLSNLWDMSDTLNGLMAAPNLVALLLLSGELRKLVKDFDEKRKNGTLKI
;
A
#
# COMPACT_ATOMS: atom_id res chain seq x y z
N THR A 1 -2.77 12.51 -1.74
CA THR A 1 -3.13 13.95 -1.70
C THR A 1 -3.72 14.44 -3.03
N LEU A 2 -3.05 14.26 -4.18
CA LEU A 2 -3.58 14.71 -5.49
C LEU A 2 -4.91 14.06 -5.85
N THR A 3 -5.05 12.75 -5.64
CA THR A 3 -6.31 12.02 -5.87
C THR A 3 -7.43 12.54 -4.98
N ALA A 4 -7.14 12.80 -3.70
CA ALA A 4 -8.12 13.35 -2.77
C ALA A 4 -8.59 14.76 -3.21
N LEU A 5 -7.65 15.61 -3.65
CA LEU A 5 -7.99 16.93 -4.20
C LEU A 5 -8.85 16.81 -5.46
N ALA A 6 -8.52 15.90 -6.38
CA ALA A 6 -9.32 15.65 -7.57
C ALA A 6 -10.75 15.21 -7.23
N ILE A 7 -10.91 14.32 -6.27
CA ILE A 7 -12.23 13.87 -5.81
C ILE A 7 -13.01 15.01 -5.17
N MET A 8 -12.38 15.82 -4.32
CA MET A 8 -13.05 16.95 -3.66
C MET A 8 -13.47 18.05 -4.64
N THR A 9 -12.64 18.33 -5.64
CA THR A 9 -12.92 19.39 -6.63
C THR A 9 -13.88 18.94 -7.74
N SER A 10 -13.99 17.65 -8.01
CA SER A 10 -14.90 17.11 -9.04
C SER A 10 -16.37 17.11 -8.63
N GLY A 11 -16.68 17.27 -7.33
CA GLY A 11 -18.05 17.23 -6.81
C GLY A 11 -18.69 15.83 -6.78
N VAL A 12 -17.97 14.78 -7.15
CA VAL A 12 -18.50 13.39 -7.20
C VAL A 12 -18.95 12.89 -5.82
N LEU A 13 -18.27 13.32 -4.74
CA LEU A 13 -18.64 12.97 -3.36
C LEU A 13 -20.08 13.37 -2.98
N THR A 14 -20.54 14.51 -3.50
CA THR A 14 -21.89 15.01 -3.22
C THR A 14 -22.94 14.43 -4.16
N GLY A 15 -22.53 14.02 -5.37
CA GLY A 15 -23.43 13.48 -6.39
C GLY A 15 -23.63 11.97 -6.32
N GLN A 16 -22.64 11.23 -5.81
CA GLN A 16 -22.65 9.75 -5.78
C GLN A 16 -22.03 9.24 -4.47
N PRO A 17 -22.73 9.33 -3.33
CA PRO A 17 -22.19 9.01 -2.01
C PRO A 17 -21.85 7.51 -1.82
N ASP A 18 -22.39 6.63 -2.67
CA ASP A 18 -22.19 5.17 -2.57
C ASP A 18 -20.88 4.67 -3.22
N LEU A 19 -20.16 5.55 -3.94
CA LEU A 19 -18.91 5.20 -4.58
C LEU A 19 -17.75 5.24 -3.59
N THR A 20 -16.94 4.18 -3.57
CA THR A 20 -15.77 4.08 -2.69
C THR A 20 -14.52 3.62 -3.45
N GLY A 21 -13.35 3.87 -2.87
CA GLY A 21 -12.07 3.36 -3.37
C GLY A 21 -11.75 3.79 -4.80
N ALA A 22 -11.40 2.81 -5.63
CA ALA A 22 -10.99 3.03 -7.02
C ALA A 22 -12.12 3.59 -7.89
N GLN A 23 -13.37 3.19 -7.64
CA GLN A 23 -14.53 3.65 -8.40
C GLN A 23 -14.77 5.16 -8.22
N LEU A 24 -14.62 5.65 -7.00
CA LEU A 24 -14.73 7.08 -6.71
C LEU A 24 -13.66 7.90 -7.44
N SER A 25 -12.43 7.38 -7.47
CA SER A 25 -11.33 8.01 -8.21
C SER A 25 -11.57 8.02 -9.71
N LEU A 26 -12.04 6.90 -10.28
CA LEU A 26 -12.37 6.79 -11.71
C LEU A 26 -13.47 7.77 -12.09
N SER A 27 -14.55 7.84 -11.32
CA SER A 27 -15.65 8.77 -11.56
C SER A 27 -15.22 10.24 -11.47
N ALA A 28 -14.33 10.58 -10.52
CA ALA A 28 -13.79 11.93 -10.42
C ALA A 28 -12.95 12.34 -11.64
N PHE A 29 -12.14 11.43 -12.17
CA PHE A 29 -11.36 11.69 -13.38
C PHE A 29 -12.21 11.69 -14.65
N GLU A 30 -13.27 10.89 -14.68
CA GLU A 30 -14.24 10.86 -15.79
C GLU A 30 -14.97 12.21 -15.94
N THR A 31 -15.35 12.84 -14.84
CA THR A 31 -16.04 14.15 -14.87
C THR A 31 -15.17 15.25 -15.47
N VAL A 32 -13.83 15.17 -15.33
CA VAL A 32 -12.91 16.22 -15.78
C VAL A 32 -12.32 15.89 -17.17
N LEU A 33 -11.90 14.64 -17.38
CA LEU A 33 -11.15 14.21 -18.58
C LEU A 33 -11.97 13.30 -19.52
N GLY A 34 -13.21 12.98 -19.15
CA GLY A 34 -14.05 12.06 -19.92
C GLY A 34 -13.48 10.64 -19.96
N GLY A 35 -13.90 9.86 -20.96
CA GLY A 35 -13.50 8.46 -21.10
C GLY A 35 -11.98 8.25 -21.25
N THR A 36 -11.24 9.21 -21.76
CA THR A 36 -9.76 9.14 -21.84
C THR A 36 -9.15 9.14 -20.45
N GLY A 37 -9.67 9.95 -19.53
CA GLY A 37 -9.21 10.00 -18.13
C GLY A 37 -9.43 8.69 -17.43
N THR A 38 -10.60 8.08 -17.61
CA THR A 38 -10.93 6.77 -17.05
C THR A 38 -10.00 5.67 -17.56
N MET A 39 -9.68 5.67 -18.86
CA MET A 39 -8.77 4.68 -19.45
C MET A 39 -7.35 4.81 -18.88
N ILE A 40 -6.80 6.02 -18.86
CA ILE A 40 -5.45 6.28 -18.32
C ILE A 40 -5.39 5.88 -16.84
N LEU A 41 -6.38 6.28 -16.06
CA LEU A 41 -6.40 5.96 -14.63
C LEU A 41 -6.58 4.46 -14.37
N SER A 42 -7.40 3.76 -15.16
CA SER A 42 -7.58 2.31 -15.04
C SER A 42 -6.29 1.54 -15.31
N VAL A 43 -5.57 1.89 -16.36
CA VAL A 43 -4.26 1.29 -16.67
C VAL A 43 -3.25 1.62 -15.57
N GLY A 44 -3.21 2.88 -15.14
CA GLY A 44 -2.32 3.32 -14.06
C GLY A 44 -2.59 2.58 -12.73
N LEU A 45 -3.85 2.45 -12.33
CA LEU A 45 -4.25 1.70 -11.14
C LEU A 45 -3.91 0.21 -11.25
N GLY A 46 -4.09 -0.39 -12.44
CA GLY A 46 -3.70 -1.79 -12.68
C GLY A 46 -2.19 -2.01 -12.53
N LEU A 47 -1.37 -1.16 -13.13
CA LEU A 47 0.09 -1.22 -13.00
C LEU A 47 0.55 -0.95 -11.56
N PHE A 48 -0.08 0.01 -10.88
CA PHE A 48 0.21 0.31 -9.48
C PHE A 48 -0.14 -0.86 -8.56
N ALA A 49 -1.32 -1.47 -8.74
CA ALA A 49 -1.72 -2.64 -7.98
C ALA A 49 -0.75 -3.82 -8.20
N PHE A 50 -0.38 -4.07 -9.45
CA PHE A 50 0.58 -5.13 -9.79
C PHE A 50 1.95 -4.89 -9.14
N SER A 51 2.51 -3.68 -9.26
CA SER A 51 3.80 -3.36 -8.64
C SER A 51 3.75 -3.42 -7.11
N THR A 52 2.62 -3.03 -6.52
CA THR A 52 2.41 -3.12 -5.07
C THR A 52 2.39 -4.57 -4.59
N ILE A 53 1.69 -5.46 -5.30
CA ILE A 53 1.65 -6.90 -4.97
C ILE A 53 3.07 -7.48 -5.00
N LEU A 54 3.88 -7.15 -6.02
CA LEU A 54 5.26 -7.61 -6.10
C LEU A 54 6.14 -7.06 -4.97
N GLY A 55 6.00 -5.77 -4.66
CA GLY A 55 6.77 -5.14 -3.58
C GLY A 55 6.45 -5.74 -2.20
N TRP A 56 5.17 -5.94 -1.91
CA TRP A 56 4.74 -6.57 -0.65
C TRP A 56 5.16 -8.04 -0.55
N TYR A 57 5.15 -8.77 -1.67
CA TYR A 57 5.71 -10.12 -1.71
C TYR A 57 7.19 -10.12 -1.33
N TRP A 58 7.98 -9.21 -1.89
CA TRP A 58 9.41 -9.07 -1.58
C TRP A 58 9.66 -8.79 -0.09
N TYR A 59 8.89 -7.90 0.52
CA TYR A 59 8.99 -7.64 1.95
C TYR A 59 8.64 -8.88 2.78
N SER A 60 7.59 -9.60 2.41
CA SER A 60 7.18 -10.83 3.07
C SER A 60 8.24 -11.93 2.95
N GLU A 61 8.87 -12.07 1.78
CA GLU A 61 9.96 -13.02 1.55
C GLU A 61 11.19 -12.67 2.39
N THR A 62 11.58 -11.39 2.42
CA THR A 62 12.74 -10.93 3.20
C THR A 62 12.51 -11.13 4.70
N CYS A 63 11.37 -10.74 5.22
CA CYS A 63 11.04 -10.95 6.63
C CYS A 63 10.89 -12.44 6.97
N GLY A 64 10.24 -13.21 6.11
CA GLY A 64 10.06 -14.65 6.30
C GLY A 64 11.38 -15.40 6.31
N THR A 65 12.29 -15.08 5.40
CA THR A 65 13.63 -15.71 5.36
C THR A 65 14.50 -15.32 6.55
N TYR A 66 14.36 -14.10 7.06
CA TYR A 66 15.05 -13.67 8.26
C TYR A 66 14.63 -14.46 9.51
N ILE A 67 13.32 -14.75 9.66
CA ILE A 67 12.77 -15.42 10.84
C ILE A 67 12.89 -16.95 10.74
N PHE A 68 12.54 -17.51 9.58
CA PHE A 68 12.36 -18.95 9.39
C PHE A 68 13.44 -19.60 8.51
N GLY A 69 14.29 -18.82 7.86
CA GLY A 69 15.24 -19.32 6.87
C GLY A 69 14.64 -19.50 5.47
N THR A 70 15.48 -19.96 4.54
CA THR A 70 15.12 -20.01 3.09
C THR A 70 14.06 -21.04 2.73
N TRP A 71 13.81 -22.04 3.57
CA TRP A 71 12.81 -23.08 3.31
C TRP A 71 11.37 -22.53 3.25
N ILE A 72 11.13 -21.35 3.84
CA ILE A 72 9.80 -20.72 3.86
C ILE A 72 9.38 -20.16 2.49
N ILE A 73 10.32 -19.90 1.58
CA ILE A 73 10.08 -19.25 0.29
C ILE A 73 8.97 -19.95 -0.52
N PRO A 74 9.04 -21.28 -0.77
CA PRO A 74 7.99 -21.94 -1.55
C PRO A 74 6.62 -21.90 -0.86
N VAL A 75 6.59 -21.97 0.47
CA VAL A 75 5.35 -21.87 1.24
C VAL A 75 4.75 -20.46 1.09
N LEU A 76 5.57 -19.42 1.23
CA LEU A 76 5.12 -18.03 1.04
C LEU A 76 4.58 -17.80 -0.35
N LYS A 77 5.22 -18.34 -1.39
CA LYS A 77 4.73 -18.21 -2.78
C LYS A 77 3.33 -18.80 -2.95
N VAL A 78 3.11 -20.02 -2.44
CA VAL A 78 1.80 -20.67 -2.52
C VAL A 78 0.74 -19.90 -1.74
N VAL A 79 1.05 -19.52 -0.50
CA VAL A 79 0.13 -18.74 0.36
C VAL A 79 -0.20 -17.40 -0.28
N TRP A 80 0.80 -16.69 -0.83
CA TRP A 80 0.61 -15.39 -1.47
C TRP A 80 -0.32 -15.45 -2.66
N VAL A 81 -0.09 -16.42 -3.56
CA VAL A 81 -0.96 -16.64 -4.73
C VAL A 81 -2.37 -17.03 -4.29
N ALA A 82 -2.49 -17.93 -3.31
CA ALA A 82 -3.79 -18.34 -2.78
C ALA A 82 -4.58 -17.16 -2.20
N VAL A 83 -3.94 -16.29 -1.41
CA VAL A 83 -4.59 -15.10 -0.83
C VAL A 83 -5.03 -14.12 -1.92
N ILE A 84 -4.21 -13.88 -2.95
CA ILE A 84 -4.58 -13.01 -4.07
C ILE A 84 -5.81 -13.57 -4.81
N VAL A 85 -5.80 -14.87 -5.12
CA VAL A 85 -6.91 -15.52 -5.81
C VAL A 85 -8.18 -15.50 -4.98
N LEU A 86 -8.08 -15.82 -3.68
CA LEU A 86 -9.22 -15.78 -2.76
C LEU A 86 -9.75 -14.36 -2.58
N GLY A 87 -8.88 -13.36 -2.48
CA GLY A 87 -9.28 -11.95 -2.40
C GLY A 87 -10.00 -11.47 -3.66
N ALA A 88 -9.50 -11.85 -4.84
CA ALA A 88 -10.11 -11.48 -6.11
C ALA A 88 -11.44 -12.22 -6.37
N ALA A 89 -11.51 -13.49 -6.03
CA ALA A 89 -12.65 -14.35 -6.31
C ALA A 89 -13.70 -14.38 -5.18
N GLY A 90 -13.29 -14.03 -3.94
CA GLY A 90 -14.12 -14.19 -2.75
C GLY A 90 -15.46 -13.45 -2.85
N GLY A 91 -15.48 -12.22 -3.33
CA GLY A 91 -16.73 -11.47 -3.51
C GLY A 91 -17.65 -12.04 -4.59
N VAL A 92 -17.12 -12.87 -5.51
CA VAL A 92 -17.92 -13.57 -6.53
C VAL A 92 -18.52 -14.84 -5.95
N PHE A 93 -17.71 -15.61 -5.19
CA PHE A 93 -18.15 -16.89 -4.63
C PHE A 93 -19.14 -16.73 -3.48
N LEU A 94 -18.98 -15.68 -2.68
CA LEU A 94 -19.85 -15.43 -1.52
C LEU A 94 -21.17 -14.73 -1.88
N GLY A 95 -21.34 -14.30 -3.14
CA GLY A 95 -22.58 -13.66 -3.62
C GLY A 95 -22.85 -12.25 -3.08
N ASP A 96 -22.05 -11.76 -2.15
CA ASP A 96 -22.17 -10.43 -1.53
C ASP A 96 -20.83 -9.67 -1.57
N LYS A 97 -20.57 -9.06 -2.72
CA LYS A 97 -19.32 -8.33 -2.96
C LYS A 97 -19.13 -7.12 -2.05
N ALA A 98 -20.20 -6.42 -1.71
CA ALA A 98 -20.12 -5.18 -0.96
C ALA A 98 -19.68 -5.45 0.49
N ASN A 99 -20.33 -6.38 1.16
CA ASN A 99 -19.98 -6.76 2.53
C ASN A 99 -18.63 -7.47 2.59
N PHE A 100 -18.29 -8.30 1.59
CA PHE A 100 -16.98 -8.94 1.53
C PHE A 100 -15.84 -7.92 1.43
N LEU A 101 -15.96 -6.94 0.54
CA LEU A 101 -14.97 -5.87 0.39
C LEU A 101 -14.88 -4.99 1.62
N SER A 102 -16.01 -4.61 2.22
CA SER A 102 -16.02 -3.83 3.47
C SER A 102 -15.27 -4.56 4.58
N ASN A 103 -15.59 -5.83 4.82
CA ASN A 103 -14.92 -6.63 5.83
C ASN A 103 -13.41 -6.80 5.58
N LEU A 104 -12.99 -6.93 4.30
CA LEU A 104 -11.57 -6.97 3.94
C LEU A 104 -10.86 -5.65 4.28
N TRP A 105 -11.51 -4.51 4.02
CA TRP A 105 -10.96 -3.20 4.35
C TRP A 105 -10.84 -3.02 5.87
N ASP A 106 -11.88 -3.35 6.63
CA ASP A 106 -11.89 -3.26 8.09
C ASP A 106 -10.79 -4.14 8.72
N MET A 107 -10.61 -5.35 8.19
CA MET A 107 -9.53 -6.24 8.62
C MET A 107 -8.15 -5.67 8.26
N SER A 108 -7.99 -5.13 7.06
CA SER A 108 -6.74 -4.51 6.61
C SER A 108 -6.37 -3.31 7.48
N ASP A 109 -7.33 -2.43 7.80
CA ASP A 109 -7.11 -1.26 8.62
C ASP A 109 -6.74 -1.63 10.06
N THR A 110 -7.39 -2.65 10.61
CA THR A 110 -7.07 -3.21 11.94
C THR A 110 -5.64 -3.74 11.98
N LEU A 111 -5.24 -4.54 10.98
CA LEU A 111 -3.89 -5.11 10.90
C LEU A 111 -2.83 -4.01 10.69
N ASN A 112 -3.12 -2.99 9.89
CA ASN A 112 -2.25 -1.83 9.72
C ASN A 112 -2.07 -1.05 11.02
N GLY A 113 -3.14 -0.86 11.79
CA GLY A 113 -3.09 -0.24 13.11
C GLY A 113 -2.23 -1.04 14.09
N LEU A 114 -2.38 -2.35 14.12
CA LEU A 114 -1.55 -3.23 14.95
C LEU A 114 -0.07 -3.20 14.56
N MET A 115 0.23 -3.11 13.26
CA MET A 115 1.60 -3.03 12.76
C MET A 115 2.25 -1.67 13.06
N ALA A 116 1.47 -0.60 13.13
CA ALA A 116 1.98 0.74 13.41
C ALA A 116 2.56 0.86 14.84
N ALA A 117 1.98 0.20 15.82
CA ALA A 117 2.40 0.29 17.22
C ALA A 117 3.86 -0.18 17.45
N PRO A 118 4.27 -1.41 17.07
CA PRO A 118 5.66 -1.86 17.24
C PRO A 118 6.64 -1.06 16.37
N ASN A 119 6.21 -0.62 15.18
CA ASN A 119 7.04 0.21 14.31
C ASN A 119 7.34 1.58 14.94
N LEU A 120 6.34 2.21 15.56
CA LEU A 120 6.52 3.48 16.27
C LEU A 120 7.49 3.33 17.45
N VAL A 121 7.35 2.27 18.24
CA VAL A 121 8.26 1.96 19.34
C VAL A 121 9.69 1.78 18.84
N ALA A 122 9.89 1.01 17.76
CA ALA A 122 11.20 0.80 17.14
C ALA A 122 11.82 2.11 16.66
N LEU A 123 11.05 2.98 15.99
CA LEU A 123 11.51 4.30 15.55
C LEU A 123 11.94 5.20 16.71
N LEU A 124 11.17 5.20 17.81
CA LEU A 124 11.50 5.98 19.00
C LEU A 124 12.81 5.48 19.64
N LEU A 125 12.99 4.16 19.78
CA LEU A 125 14.20 3.57 20.33
C LEU A 125 15.42 3.84 19.45
N LEU A 126 15.28 3.77 18.13
CA LEU A 126 16.37 4.00 17.17
C LEU A 126 16.65 5.49 16.92
N SER A 127 15.79 6.40 17.38
CA SER A 127 15.95 7.86 17.15
C SER A 127 17.27 8.40 17.69
N GLY A 128 17.76 7.84 18.81
CA GLY A 128 19.05 8.19 19.39
C GLY A 128 20.24 7.81 18.50
N GLU A 129 20.21 6.62 17.91
CA GLU A 129 21.26 6.15 17.00
C GLU A 129 21.23 6.95 15.69
N LEU A 130 20.05 7.26 15.17
CA LEU A 130 19.90 8.10 13.97
C LEU A 130 20.54 9.49 14.19
N ARG A 131 20.30 10.13 15.34
CA ARG A 131 20.94 11.42 15.66
C ARG A 131 22.45 11.35 15.70
N LYS A 132 23.02 10.26 16.24
CA LYS A 132 24.47 10.05 16.25
C LYS A 132 25.03 9.91 14.84
N LEU A 133 24.37 9.11 14.00
CA LEU A 133 24.76 8.90 12.60
C LEU A 133 24.71 10.19 11.79
N VAL A 134 23.65 10.99 11.94
CA VAL A 134 23.51 12.27 11.26
C VAL A 134 24.62 13.24 11.70
N LYS A 135 24.92 13.29 13.00
CA LYS A 135 25.99 14.15 13.53
C LYS A 135 27.37 13.74 13.01
N ASP A 136 27.68 12.44 13.01
CA ASP A 136 28.93 11.90 12.45
C ASP A 136 29.05 12.20 10.94
N PHE A 137 27.96 12.07 10.21
CA PHE A 137 27.91 12.43 8.80
C PHE A 137 28.18 13.92 8.57
N ASP A 138 27.54 14.80 9.35
CA ASP A 138 27.76 16.24 9.24
C ASP A 138 29.18 16.65 9.60
N GLU A 139 29.81 16.02 10.61
CA GLU A 139 31.20 16.24 10.97
C GLU A 139 32.16 15.79 9.85
N LYS A 140 31.94 14.62 9.27
CA LYS A 140 32.73 14.10 8.15
C LYS A 140 32.58 14.95 6.89
N ARG A 141 31.36 15.46 6.63
CA ARG A 141 31.09 16.38 5.54
C ARG A 141 31.84 17.71 5.72
N LYS A 142 31.79 18.31 6.91
CA LYS A 142 32.51 19.56 7.23
C LYS A 142 34.02 19.40 7.13
N ASN A 143 34.56 18.26 7.52
CA ASN A 143 35.99 17.96 7.51
C ASN A 143 36.50 17.48 6.13
N GLY A 144 35.65 17.38 5.11
CA GLY A 144 36.05 16.93 3.77
C GLY A 144 36.49 15.45 3.69
N THR A 145 36.20 14.66 4.73
CA THR A 145 36.63 13.25 4.84
C THR A 145 35.58 12.24 4.31
N LEU A 146 34.49 12.73 3.75
CA LEU A 146 33.50 11.87 3.04
C LEU A 146 34.17 11.32 1.76
N LYS A 147 34.56 10.05 1.79
CA LYS A 147 34.83 9.28 0.57
C LYS A 147 33.48 8.88 -0.05
N ILE A 148 33.13 9.53 -1.15
CA ILE A 148 32.00 9.12 -2.02
C ILE A 148 32.53 8.03 -2.95
#